data_47c1d108358de4210aed6f49cf271c0a
#
_entry.id   47c1d108358de4210aed6f49cf271c0a
#
_cell.length_a   1.000
_cell.length_b   1.000
_cell.length_c   1.000
_cell.angle_alpha   90.00
_cell.angle_beta   90.00
_cell.angle_gamma   90.00
#
_symmetry.space_group_name_H-M   'P 1'
#
loop_
_entity.id
_entity.type
_entity.pdbx_description
1 polymer ?
#
loop_
_entity_poly.entity_id
_entity_poly.type
_entity_poly.pdbx_seq_one_letter_code
_entity_poly.pdbx_strand_id
1 'polypeptide(L)'
;MMKNVFLLISVVTVMTASAQTKPVQKKPATVSKPTVQKVVAPVASERLVEITTDYGTMIAKLYNQTPLHRDNFIKLVQSGFYDSLLFHRVIKEFMIQGGDPGSKNAPDSIMLGAGSAPGDRIPAEFRPNFFHKKGALAAARDGNPAKASSNCQFYIVEGKKIDTAQLNNIYNQGVKQNNPSFKYSKAQKEIYERIGGTAFLDQNYTVFGEVISGIDVIDKIASVQTKPGDRPEKNVMMKMRMLN
;
A
#
# COMPACT_ATOMS: atom_id res chain seq x y z
N MET A 1 63.09 39.80 -26.07
CA MET A 1 64.49 39.74 -25.62
C MET A 1 64.68 38.33 -25.08
N MET A 2 65.41 37.51 -25.86
CA MET A 2 66.69 36.89 -25.58
C MET A 2 66.60 35.91 -24.37
N LYS A 3 67.09 34.68 -24.37
CA LYS A 3 68.12 34.00 -25.20
C LYS A 3 68.00 32.47 -25.00
N ASN A 4 68.34 31.74 -26.05
CA ASN A 4 68.65 30.31 -26.09
C ASN A 4 69.81 29.91 -25.17
N VAL A 5 69.79 28.68 -24.68
CA VAL A 5 71.07 27.89 -24.54
C VAL A 5 70.76 26.41 -24.83
N PHE A 6 71.42 25.93 -25.88
CA PHE A 6 71.60 24.52 -26.26
C PHE A 6 72.69 23.92 -25.37
N LEU A 7 72.52 22.67 -24.97
CA LEU A 7 73.69 21.82 -24.65
C LEU A 7 73.47 20.41 -25.16
N LEU A 8 74.27 20.05 -26.14
CA LEU A 8 74.50 18.73 -26.68
C LEU A 8 75.55 18.00 -25.79
N ILE A 9 75.34 16.73 -25.46
CA ILE A 9 76.41 15.79 -25.14
C ILE A 9 76.04 14.38 -25.58
N SER A 10 76.82 13.91 -26.48
CA SER A 10 77.31 12.69 -27.03
C SER A 10 76.92 11.32 -26.53
N VAL A 11 76.76 10.48 -27.56
CA VAL A 11 76.61 9.05 -27.69
C VAL A 11 77.78 8.26 -27.11
N VAL A 12 77.46 7.18 -26.42
CA VAL A 12 78.37 6.00 -26.29
C VAL A 12 77.51 4.75 -26.55
N THR A 13 77.82 4.09 -27.64
CA THR A 13 77.24 2.81 -28.06
C THR A 13 78.07 1.66 -27.43
N VAL A 14 77.43 0.81 -26.66
CA VAL A 14 77.96 -0.48 -26.26
C VAL A 14 77.07 -1.58 -26.80
N MET A 15 77.59 -2.31 -27.79
CA MET A 15 76.95 -3.55 -28.27
C MET A 15 77.28 -4.69 -27.34
N THR A 16 76.33 -5.37 -26.80
CA THR A 16 76.44 -6.70 -26.20
C THR A 16 75.39 -7.62 -26.82
N ALA A 17 75.85 -8.65 -27.48
CA ALA A 17 75.03 -9.72 -28.03
C ALA A 17 74.44 -10.57 -26.90
N SER A 18 73.20 -10.83 -26.93
CA SER A 18 72.54 -11.80 -26.05
C SER A 18 71.53 -12.66 -26.81
N ALA A 19 71.67 -13.94 -26.54
CA ALA A 19 70.96 -15.04 -27.17
C ALA A 19 69.42 -14.94 -27.04
N GLN A 20 68.71 -15.20 -28.14
CA GLN A 20 67.27 -15.33 -28.20
C GLN A 20 66.80 -16.65 -27.56
N THR A 21 66.09 -16.56 -26.44
CA THR A 21 65.22 -17.63 -25.94
C THR A 21 63.79 -17.29 -26.31
N LYS A 22 63.08 -18.19 -27.04
CA LYS A 22 61.69 -18.06 -27.42
C LYS A 22 60.77 -18.00 -26.17
N PRO A 23 59.83 -17.06 -26.10
CA PRO A 23 58.87 -17.06 -25.00
C PRO A 23 57.78 -18.12 -25.24
N VAL A 24 57.56 -18.95 -24.23
CA VAL A 24 56.42 -19.86 -24.12
C VAL A 24 55.17 -19.03 -23.88
N GLN A 25 54.20 -19.04 -24.82
CA GLN A 25 52.89 -18.43 -24.67
C GLN A 25 52.10 -19.19 -23.59
N LYS A 26 51.93 -18.60 -22.42
CA LYS A 26 50.91 -19.01 -21.44
C LYS A 26 49.54 -18.50 -21.94
N LYS A 27 48.60 -19.44 -22.21
CA LYS A 27 47.19 -19.13 -22.44
C LYS A 27 46.68 -18.31 -21.24
N PRO A 28 45.86 -17.23 -21.48
CA PRO A 28 45.19 -16.50 -20.41
C PRO A 28 44.18 -17.42 -19.76
N ALA A 29 44.27 -17.57 -18.43
CA ALA A 29 43.25 -18.20 -17.62
C ALA A 29 42.00 -17.32 -17.67
N THR A 30 40.88 -17.89 -18.14
CA THR A 30 39.57 -17.23 -18.14
C THR A 30 39.14 -17.08 -16.66
N VAL A 31 39.28 -15.88 -16.11
CA VAL A 31 38.72 -15.53 -14.82
C VAL A 31 37.21 -15.42 -14.98
N SER A 32 36.49 -16.45 -14.57
CA SER A 32 35.04 -16.39 -14.47
C SER A 32 34.68 -15.36 -13.39
N LYS A 33 33.95 -14.29 -13.79
CA LYS A 33 33.36 -13.34 -12.86
C LYS A 33 32.44 -14.10 -11.88
N PRO A 34 32.55 -13.87 -10.56
CA PRO A 34 31.59 -14.48 -9.62
C PRO A 34 30.18 -13.97 -9.94
N THR A 35 29.31 -14.91 -10.31
CA THR A 35 27.87 -14.63 -10.43
C THR A 35 27.35 -14.36 -9.04
N VAL A 36 27.12 -13.08 -8.71
CA VAL A 36 26.44 -12.70 -7.47
C VAL A 36 25.00 -13.19 -7.62
N GLN A 37 24.69 -14.35 -7.07
CA GLN A 37 23.33 -14.79 -6.87
C GLN A 37 22.71 -13.80 -5.88
N LYS A 38 21.76 -12.98 -6.39
CA LYS A 38 20.92 -12.12 -5.57
C LYS A 38 20.07 -13.05 -4.68
N VAL A 39 20.49 -13.23 -3.42
CA VAL A 39 19.69 -13.93 -2.42
C VAL A 39 18.43 -13.10 -2.25
N VAL A 40 17.33 -13.55 -2.84
CA VAL A 40 16.00 -12.97 -2.60
C VAL A 40 15.64 -13.42 -1.17
N ALA A 41 15.67 -12.46 -0.24
CA ALA A 41 15.17 -12.71 1.10
C ALA A 41 13.74 -13.25 1.01
N PRO A 42 13.35 -14.25 1.81
CA PRO A 42 11.99 -14.77 1.82
C PRO A 42 11.03 -13.62 2.09
N VAL A 43 10.06 -13.42 1.20
CA VAL A 43 8.99 -12.44 1.41
C VAL A 43 8.25 -12.87 2.66
N ALA A 44 8.30 -12.04 3.71
CA ALA A 44 7.56 -12.32 4.94
C ALA A 44 6.09 -12.56 4.61
N SER A 45 5.49 -13.62 5.19
CA SER A 45 4.08 -13.91 5.00
C SER A 45 3.23 -12.69 5.38
N GLU A 46 2.20 -12.41 4.60
CA GLU A 46 1.29 -11.30 4.89
C GLU A 46 0.53 -11.59 6.19
N ARG A 47 0.35 -10.56 7.01
CA ARG A 47 -0.27 -10.68 8.34
C ARG A 47 -1.79 -10.71 8.22
N LEU A 48 -2.43 -11.53 9.03
CA LEU A 48 -3.88 -11.70 9.04
C LEU A 48 -4.49 -11.11 10.31
N VAL A 49 -5.63 -10.44 10.13
CA VAL A 49 -6.45 -9.87 11.20
C VAL A 49 -7.85 -10.43 11.12
N GLU A 50 -8.36 -10.92 12.23
CA GLU A 50 -9.76 -11.28 12.39
C GLU A 50 -10.54 -10.06 12.90
N ILE A 51 -11.66 -9.77 12.25
CA ILE A 51 -12.59 -8.69 12.61
C ILE A 51 -13.94 -9.34 12.90
N THR A 52 -14.32 -9.39 14.16
CA THR A 52 -15.59 -9.97 14.62
C THR A 52 -16.62 -8.88 14.87
N THR A 53 -17.86 -9.10 14.43
CA THR A 53 -19.01 -8.23 14.61
C THR A 53 -20.27 -9.04 14.91
N ASP A 54 -21.36 -8.39 15.30
CA ASP A 54 -22.67 -9.04 15.46
C ASP A 54 -23.23 -9.62 14.15
N TYR A 55 -22.67 -9.23 12.98
CA TYR A 55 -23.07 -9.69 11.65
C TYR A 55 -22.23 -10.85 11.13
N GLY A 56 -21.17 -11.23 11.86
CA GLY A 56 -20.25 -12.29 11.52
C GLY A 56 -18.79 -11.87 11.63
N THR A 57 -17.91 -12.76 11.15
CA THR A 57 -16.46 -12.58 11.23
C THR A 57 -15.87 -12.43 9.83
N MET A 58 -14.99 -11.44 9.68
CA MET A 58 -14.17 -11.21 8.49
C MET A 58 -12.71 -11.51 8.81
N ILE A 59 -11.96 -12.04 7.83
CA ILE A 59 -10.51 -12.16 7.92
C ILE A 59 -9.91 -11.22 6.86
N ALA A 60 -9.10 -10.27 7.32
CA ALA A 60 -8.38 -9.34 6.47
C ALA A 60 -6.89 -9.70 6.40
N LYS A 61 -6.34 -9.62 5.20
CA LYS A 61 -4.92 -9.75 4.90
C LYS A 61 -4.31 -8.36 4.76
N LEU A 62 -3.18 -8.08 5.43
CA LEU A 62 -2.48 -6.81 5.37
C LEU A 62 -1.30 -6.88 4.40
N TYR A 63 -1.11 -5.86 3.59
CA TYR A 63 -0.10 -5.83 2.53
C TYR A 63 1.28 -5.41 3.03
N ASN A 64 2.30 -6.16 2.65
CA ASN A 64 3.70 -5.86 3.00
C ASN A 64 4.25 -4.61 2.29
N GLN A 65 3.66 -4.19 1.16
CA GLN A 65 4.11 -3.04 0.39
C GLN A 65 3.56 -1.69 0.90
N THR A 66 2.75 -1.71 1.96
CA THR A 66 2.27 -0.52 2.67
C THR A 66 2.65 -0.61 4.16
N PRO A 67 3.96 -0.66 4.48
CA PRO A 67 4.44 -1.00 5.80
C PRO A 67 4.02 0.01 6.89
N LEU A 68 3.92 1.29 6.57
CA LEU A 68 3.53 2.31 7.56
C LEU A 68 2.09 2.08 8.05
N HIS A 69 1.16 1.87 7.12
CA HIS A 69 -0.24 1.59 7.45
C HIS A 69 -0.39 0.21 8.09
N ARG A 70 0.27 -0.81 7.51
CA ARG A 70 0.24 -2.18 8.04
C ARG A 70 0.70 -2.22 9.50
N ASP A 71 1.89 -1.68 9.79
CA ASP A 71 2.51 -1.81 11.11
C ASP A 71 1.76 -0.99 12.17
N ASN A 72 1.26 0.19 11.80
CA ASN A 72 0.39 0.98 12.66
C ASN A 72 -0.93 0.24 12.96
N PHE A 73 -1.59 -0.35 11.95
CA PHE A 73 -2.81 -1.11 12.14
C PHE A 73 -2.60 -2.33 13.04
N ILE A 74 -1.51 -3.09 12.84
CA ILE A 74 -1.10 -4.21 13.70
C ILE A 74 -0.93 -3.76 15.15
N LYS A 75 -0.20 -2.66 15.38
CA LYS A 75 0.00 -2.08 16.71
C LYS A 75 -1.32 -1.79 17.40
N LEU A 76 -2.27 -1.17 16.71
CA LEU A 76 -3.58 -0.83 17.25
C LEU A 76 -4.43 -2.08 17.53
N VAL A 77 -4.40 -3.08 16.65
CA VAL A 77 -5.07 -4.37 16.88
C VAL A 77 -4.49 -5.08 18.11
N GLN A 78 -3.16 -5.17 18.22
CA GLN A 78 -2.48 -5.84 19.33
C GLN A 78 -2.72 -5.14 20.67
N SER A 79 -2.91 -3.82 20.69
CA SER A 79 -3.23 -3.07 21.90
C SER A 79 -4.71 -3.15 22.31
N GLY A 80 -5.56 -3.85 21.52
CA GLY A 80 -7.02 -3.88 21.77
C GLY A 80 -7.71 -2.54 21.48
N PHE A 81 -7.05 -1.61 20.75
CA PHE A 81 -7.59 -0.28 20.48
C PHE A 81 -8.97 -0.32 19.82
N TYR A 82 -9.17 -1.26 18.90
CA TYR A 82 -10.42 -1.39 18.14
C TYR A 82 -11.54 -2.11 18.89
N ASP A 83 -11.25 -2.69 20.04
CA ASP A 83 -12.27 -3.46 20.80
C ASP A 83 -13.38 -2.54 21.31
N SER A 84 -14.60 -2.89 20.93
CA SER A 84 -15.83 -2.14 21.22
C SER A 84 -15.96 -0.80 20.51
N LEU A 85 -15.10 -0.51 19.52
CA LEU A 85 -15.36 0.59 18.59
C LEU A 85 -16.45 0.19 17.58
N LEU A 86 -17.04 1.20 16.94
CA LEU A 86 -18.14 1.03 16.00
C LEU A 86 -17.70 1.15 14.55
N PHE A 87 -18.38 0.46 13.66
CA PHE A 87 -18.56 0.92 12.30
C PHE A 87 -19.54 2.11 12.36
N HIS A 88 -18.98 3.30 12.52
CA HIS A 88 -19.73 4.52 12.83
C HIS A 88 -20.32 5.22 11.61
N ARG A 89 -19.88 4.85 10.40
CA ARG A 89 -20.39 5.37 9.14
C ARG A 89 -20.51 4.24 8.13
N VAL A 90 -21.71 4.06 7.59
CA VAL A 90 -22.05 2.98 6.68
C VAL A 90 -22.85 3.55 5.51
N ILE A 91 -22.35 3.34 4.29
CA ILE A 91 -23.05 3.75 3.06
C ILE A 91 -23.11 2.56 2.13
N LYS A 92 -24.33 2.13 1.82
CA LYS A 92 -24.60 1.05 0.87
C LYS A 92 -24.01 1.38 -0.51
N GLU A 93 -23.52 0.37 -1.20
CA GLU A 93 -22.80 0.48 -2.48
C GLU A 93 -21.51 1.34 -2.41
N PHE A 94 -21.03 1.63 -1.21
CA PHE A 94 -19.81 2.39 -1.02
C PHE A 94 -18.85 1.70 -0.03
N MET A 95 -19.05 1.87 1.29
CA MET A 95 -18.11 1.36 2.28
C MET A 95 -18.73 1.26 3.68
N ILE A 96 -18.05 0.52 4.56
CA ILE A 96 -18.24 0.51 6.01
C ILE A 96 -16.99 1.10 6.67
N GLN A 97 -17.14 2.18 7.45
CA GLN A 97 -16.03 2.91 8.07
C GLN A 97 -16.08 2.81 9.59
N GLY A 98 -14.91 2.56 10.18
CA GLY A 98 -14.72 2.45 11.63
C GLY A 98 -13.41 3.04 12.12
N GLY A 99 -13.09 2.81 13.40
CA GLY A 99 -11.81 3.18 14.01
C GLY A 99 -11.78 4.56 14.68
N ASP A 100 -12.92 5.24 14.81
CA ASP A 100 -13.01 6.44 15.63
C ASP A 100 -13.01 6.07 17.13
N PRO A 101 -12.00 6.47 17.94
CA PRO A 101 -11.97 6.18 19.37
C PRO A 101 -13.15 6.78 20.14
N GLY A 102 -13.70 7.90 19.64
CA GLY A 102 -14.90 8.51 20.20
C GLY A 102 -16.16 7.66 20.04
N SER A 103 -16.11 6.59 19.25
CA SER A 103 -17.25 5.68 19.05
C SER A 103 -17.44 4.68 20.19
N LYS A 104 -16.46 4.52 21.08
CA LYS A 104 -16.55 3.59 22.21
C LYS A 104 -17.61 4.06 23.20
N ASN A 105 -18.66 3.24 23.39
CA ASN A 105 -19.79 3.56 24.25
C ASN A 105 -20.47 4.90 23.93
N ALA A 106 -20.38 5.37 22.68
CA ALA A 106 -20.91 6.66 22.27
C ALA A 106 -22.44 6.68 22.33
N PRO A 107 -23.04 7.70 22.98
CA PRO A 107 -24.47 7.92 22.90
C PRO A 107 -24.91 8.16 21.44
N ASP A 108 -26.17 7.86 21.18
CA ASP A 108 -26.74 8.00 19.83
C ASP A 108 -26.76 9.43 19.28
N SER A 109 -26.70 10.42 20.18
CA SER A 109 -26.75 11.85 19.84
C SER A 109 -25.41 12.44 19.39
N ILE A 110 -24.29 11.72 19.56
CA ILE A 110 -22.95 12.24 19.23
C ILE A 110 -22.60 11.96 17.78
N MET A 111 -22.13 12.98 17.07
CA MET A 111 -21.51 12.83 15.76
C MET A 111 -20.14 12.17 15.92
N LEU A 112 -19.88 11.18 15.09
CA LEU A 112 -18.64 10.40 15.07
C LEU A 112 -17.84 10.66 13.78
N GLY A 113 -16.59 10.22 13.75
CA GLY A 113 -15.72 10.31 12.58
C GLY A 113 -14.63 11.39 12.68
N ALA A 114 -14.61 12.19 13.77
CA ALA A 114 -13.60 13.22 13.99
C ALA A 114 -12.44 12.77 14.90
N GLY A 115 -12.54 11.62 15.56
CA GLY A 115 -11.56 11.13 16.53
C GLY A 115 -10.28 10.62 15.87
N SER A 116 -9.17 10.70 16.61
CA SER A 116 -7.85 10.19 16.22
C SER A 116 -7.20 9.45 17.39
N ALA A 117 -6.38 8.45 17.10
CA ALA A 117 -5.47 7.88 18.08
C ALA A 117 -4.32 8.85 18.38
N PRO A 118 -3.62 8.71 19.52
CA PRO A 118 -2.39 9.46 19.77
C PRO A 118 -1.35 9.23 18.66
N GLY A 119 -0.65 10.30 18.26
CA GLY A 119 0.40 10.28 17.23
C GLY A 119 0.01 10.96 15.93
N ASP A 120 0.94 10.98 15.00
CA ASP A 120 0.83 11.71 13.74
C ASP A 120 -0.01 10.95 12.71
N ARG A 121 -0.45 11.67 11.68
CA ARG A 121 -1.04 11.09 10.48
C ARG A 121 -0.03 10.21 9.75
N ILE A 122 -0.51 9.20 9.03
CA ILE A 122 0.33 8.28 8.28
C ILE A 122 0.53 8.82 6.87
N PRO A 123 1.80 9.02 6.43
CA PRO A 123 2.08 9.40 5.04
C PRO A 123 1.45 8.44 4.04
N ALA A 124 0.99 8.96 2.90
CA ALA A 124 0.34 8.17 1.87
C ALA A 124 1.27 7.08 1.30
N GLU A 125 0.74 5.87 1.12
CA GLU A 125 1.44 4.73 0.51
C GLU A 125 0.65 4.20 -0.69
N PHE A 126 0.38 5.06 -1.69
CA PHE A 126 -0.33 4.66 -2.90
C PHE A 126 0.49 3.65 -3.70
N ARG A 127 -0.15 2.55 -4.09
CA ARG A 127 0.47 1.50 -4.91
C ARG A 127 -0.43 1.20 -6.11
N PRO A 128 0.09 1.15 -7.33
CA PRO A 128 -0.74 0.88 -8.53
C PRO A 128 -1.45 -0.46 -8.51
N ASN A 129 -0.90 -1.44 -7.80
CA ASN A 129 -1.50 -2.78 -7.69
C ASN A 129 -2.61 -2.87 -6.64
N PHE A 130 -2.71 -1.90 -5.74
CA PHE A 130 -3.71 -1.86 -4.68
C PHE A 130 -4.78 -0.83 -5.03
N PHE A 131 -5.98 -1.29 -5.21
CA PHE A 131 -7.10 -0.51 -5.70
C PHE A 131 -8.38 -0.87 -4.92
N HIS A 132 -9.35 0.00 -4.96
CA HIS A 132 -10.57 -0.07 -4.13
C HIS A 132 -11.60 -1.06 -4.68
N LYS A 133 -11.21 -2.30 -4.94
CA LYS A 133 -12.15 -3.39 -5.22
C LYS A 133 -12.98 -3.72 -4.00
N LYS A 134 -14.12 -4.41 -4.17
CA LYS A 134 -14.90 -4.94 -3.03
C LYS A 134 -14.00 -5.74 -2.08
N GLY A 135 -14.12 -5.48 -0.80
CA GLY A 135 -13.30 -6.07 0.26
C GLY A 135 -11.95 -5.37 0.50
N ALA A 136 -11.58 -4.35 -0.27
CA ALA A 136 -10.36 -3.58 0.00
C ALA A 136 -10.44 -2.91 1.38
N LEU A 137 -9.36 -3.04 2.17
CA LEU A 137 -9.16 -2.37 3.46
C LEU A 137 -8.29 -1.14 3.21
N ALA A 138 -8.82 0.04 3.49
CA ALA A 138 -8.19 1.31 3.18
C ALA A 138 -8.25 2.29 4.36
N ALA A 139 -7.29 3.21 4.41
CA ALA A 139 -7.21 4.21 5.44
C ALA A 139 -8.09 5.42 5.13
N ALA A 140 -8.91 5.83 6.10
CA ALA A 140 -9.67 7.06 5.99
C ALA A 140 -8.76 8.29 6.14
N ARG A 141 -9.19 9.43 5.63
CA ARG A 141 -8.54 10.72 5.83
C ARG A 141 -9.52 11.87 5.63
N ASP A 142 -9.21 13.02 6.18
CA ASP A 142 -9.82 14.30 5.83
C ASP A 142 -9.16 14.92 4.58
N GLY A 143 -9.64 16.09 4.20
CA GLY A 143 -9.06 16.89 3.12
C GLY A 143 -7.75 17.54 3.58
N ASN A 144 -6.60 16.93 3.24
CA ASN A 144 -5.29 17.54 3.47
C ASN A 144 -4.40 17.42 2.21
N PRO A 145 -3.54 18.42 1.92
CA PRO A 145 -2.72 18.44 0.70
C PRO A 145 -1.73 17.28 0.61
N ALA A 146 -1.20 16.81 1.73
CA ALA A 146 -0.26 15.69 1.80
C ALA A 146 -0.95 14.33 1.56
N LYS A 147 -2.29 14.30 1.52
CA LYS A 147 -3.09 13.08 1.45
C LYS A 147 -2.72 12.07 2.54
N ALA A 148 -2.21 12.56 3.67
CA ALA A 148 -1.86 11.75 4.82
C ALA A 148 -3.12 11.18 5.47
N SER A 149 -3.06 9.90 5.83
CA SER A 149 -4.19 9.15 6.37
C SER A 149 -4.40 9.42 7.86
N SER A 150 -5.63 9.23 8.35
CA SER A 150 -5.88 9.04 9.76
C SER A 150 -5.01 7.90 10.30
N ASN A 151 -4.54 8.05 11.52
CA ASN A 151 -3.73 7.01 12.15
C ASN A 151 -4.54 5.87 12.79
N CYS A 152 -5.88 5.94 12.76
CA CYS A 152 -6.73 4.88 13.32
C CYS A 152 -8.00 4.60 12.51
N GLN A 153 -8.54 5.57 11.77
CA GLN A 153 -9.76 5.33 11.02
C GLN A 153 -9.49 4.63 9.69
N PHE A 154 -10.29 3.62 9.41
CA PHE A 154 -10.23 2.80 8.20
C PHE A 154 -11.63 2.58 7.63
N TYR A 155 -11.68 2.10 6.40
CA TYR A 155 -12.92 1.61 5.80
C TYR A 155 -12.67 0.32 5.01
N ILE A 156 -13.74 -0.48 4.89
CA ILE A 156 -13.77 -1.66 4.03
C ILE A 156 -14.76 -1.38 2.91
N VAL A 157 -14.32 -1.57 1.69
CA VAL A 157 -15.10 -1.28 0.49
C VAL A 157 -16.19 -2.34 0.30
N GLU A 158 -17.44 -1.91 0.21
CA GLU A 158 -18.53 -2.70 -0.37
C GLU A 158 -18.54 -2.47 -1.89
N GLY A 159 -18.78 -1.24 -2.30
CA GLY A 159 -18.83 -0.80 -3.69
C GLY A 159 -19.93 -1.47 -4.50
N LYS A 160 -19.96 -1.14 -5.78
CA LYS A 160 -20.85 -1.77 -6.78
C LYS A 160 -20.07 -2.14 -8.03
N LYS A 161 -20.65 -2.99 -8.86
CA LYS A 161 -20.08 -3.35 -10.16
C LYS A 161 -19.94 -2.11 -11.04
N ILE A 162 -18.81 -2.02 -11.73
CA ILE A 162 -18.45 -0.88 -12.58
C ILE A 162 -18.04 -1.45 -13.93
N ASP A 163 -18.79 -1.15 -14.97
CA ASP A 163 -18.42 -1.56 -16.33
C ASP A 163 -17.22 -0.76 -16.88
N THR A 164 -16.68 -1.21 -18.00
CA THR A 164 -15.51 -0.57 -18.62
C THR A 164 -15.75 0.89 -18.99
N ALA A 165 -16.96 1.27 -19.43
CA ALA A 165 -17.26 2.65 -19.82
C ALA A 165 -17.32 3.55 -18.59
N GLN A 166 -18.00 3.12 -17.55
CA GLN A 166 -18.06 3.80 -16.25
C GLN A 166 -16.65 3.96 -15.64
N LEU A 167 -15.84 2.90 -15.66
CA LEU A 167 -14.48 2.94 -15.13
C LEU A 167 -13.59 3.94 -15.89
N ASN A 168 -13.72 4.00 -17.22
CA ASN A 168 -13.00 4.98 -18.03
C ASN A 168 -13.44 6.42 -17.71
N ASN A 169 -14.71 6.66 -17.47
CA ASN A 169 -15.22 7.97 -17.05
C ASN A 169 -14.64 8.37 -15.69
N ILE A 170 -14.71 7.49 -14.67
CA ILE A 170 -14.12 7.70 -13.34
C ILE A 170 -12.63 7.99 -13.45
N TYR A 171 -11.90 7.22 -14.26
CA TYR A 171 -10.48 7.41 -14.49
C TYR A 171 -10.18 8.82 -15.03
N ASN A 172 -10.87 9.23 -16.09
CA ASN A 172 -10.63 10.53 -16.73
C ASN A 172 -11.04 11.72 -15.86
N GLN A 173 -12.09 11.59 -15.05
CA GLN A 173 -12.61 12.66 -14.19
C GLN A 173 -11.80 12.88 -12.91
N GLY A 174 -11.10 11.86 -12.38
CA GLY A 174 -10.45 11.98 -11.07
C GLY A 174 -9.14 11.21 -10.94
N VAL A 175 -9.15 9.91 -11.21
CA VAL A 175 -7.99 9.05 -10.90
C VAL A 175 -6.74 9.48 -11.66
N LYS A 176 -6.87 9.82 -12.94
CA LYS A 176 -5.78 10.35 -13.78
C LYS A 176 -5.21 11.67 -13.24
N GLN A 177 -6.03 12.53 -12.65
CA GLN A 177 -5.58 13.79 -12.06
C GLN A 177 -4.77 13.54 -10.79
N ASN A 178 -5.15 12.53 -10.00
CA ASN A 178 -4.42 12.14 -8.78
C ASN A 178 -3.06 11.50 -9.08
N ASN A 179 -2.99 10.70 -10.16
CA ASN A 179 -1.77 10.06 -10.62
C ASN A 179 -1.78 9.91 -12.14
N PRO A 180 -1.19 10.85 -12.89
CA PRO A 180 -1.18 10.83 -14.36
C PRO A 180 -0.48 9.61 -14.98
N SER A 181 0.45 8.98 -14.26
CA SER A 181 1.17 7.79 -14.74
C SER A 181 0.40 6.48 -14.52
N PHE A 182 -0.61 6.49 -13.63
CA PHE A 182 -1.41 5.31 -13.35
C PHE A 182 -2.32 4.95 -14.53
N LYS A 183 -2.47 3.66 -14.79
CA LYS A 183 -3.45 3.11 -15.74
C LYS A 183 -3.99 1.79 -15.20
N TYR A 184 -5.28 1.58 -15.33
CA TYR A 184 -5.87 0.28 -14.99
C TYR A 184 -5.38 -0.82 -15.93
N SER A 185 -4.87 -1.90 -15.36
CA SER A 185 -4.59 -3.14 -16.09
C SER A 185 -5.89 -3.83 -16.53
N LYS A 186 -5.81 -4.74 -17.50
CA LYS A 186 -6.96 -5.57 -17.91
C LYS A 186 -7.56 -6.32 -16.73
N ALA A 187 -6.72 -6.93 -15.89
CA ALA A 187 -7.17 -7.67 -14.71
C ALA A 187 -7.92 -6.79 -13.69
N GLN A 188 -7.48 -5.55 -13.46
CA GLN A 188 -8.19 -4.63 -12.57
C GLN A 188 -9.56 -4.24 -13.12
N LYS A 189 -9.68 -4.01 -14.42
CA LYS A 189 -10.97 -3.73 -15.09
C LYS A 189 -11.95 -4.90 -14.93
N GLU A 190 -11.48 -6.11 -15.21
CA GLU A 190 -12.27 -7.35 -15.04
C GLU A 190 -12.72 -7.57 -13.58
N ILE A 191 -11.89 -7.18 -12.61
CA ILE A 191 -12.26 -7.26 -11.18
C ILE A 191 -13.38 -6.27 -10.87
N TYR A 192 -13.28 -5.01 -11.32
CA TYR A 192 -14.35 -4.02 -11.12
C TYR A 192 -15.67 -4.43 -11.77
N GLU A 193 -15.63 -5.04 -12.95
CA GLU A 193 -16.82 -5.55 -13.63
C GLU A 193 -17.46 -6.75 -12.88
N ARG A 194 -16.61 -7.64 -12.34
CA ARG A 194 -17.08 -8.88 -11.72
C ARG A 194 -17.57 -8.68 -10.29
N ILE A 195 -16.77 -8.04 -9.44
CA ILE A 195 -17.06 -7.92 -8.01
C ILE A 195 -17.33 -6.49 -7.54
N GLY A 196 -17.02 -5.50 -8.35
CA GLY A 196 -17.25 -4.10 -8.00
C GLY A 196 -16.16 -3.45 -7.17
N GLY A 197 -16.48 -2.27 -6.68
CA GLY A 197 -15.60 -1.45 -5.85
C GLY A 197 -15.93 0.04 -5.94
N THR A 198 -14.96 0.89 -5.53
CA THR A 198 -15.09 2.35 -5.47
C THR A 198 -13.92 3.02 -6.18
N ALA A 199 -13.82 2.81 -7.49
CA ALA A 199 -12.67 3.20 -8.32
C ALA A 199 -12.30 4.69 -8.23
N PHE A 200 -13.25 5.59 -7.90
CA PHE A 200 -12.99 7.02 -7.76
C PHE A 200 -12.06 7.39 -6.59
N LEU A 201 -11.81 6.46 -5.66
CA LEU A 201 -10.85 6.63 -4.57
C LEU A 201 -9.43 6.21 -4.93
N ASP A 202 -9.24 5.51 -6.05
CA ASP A 202 -7.94 5.00 -6.46
C ASP A 202 -6.89 6.10 -6.62
N GLN A 203 -5.66 5.82 -6.19
CA GLN A 203 -4.53 6.74 -6.20
C GLN A 203 -4.76 8.02 -5.39
N ASN A 204 -5.76 8.02 -4.50
CA ASN A 204 -6.10 9.14 -3.63
C ASN A 204 -6.25 8.74 -2.15
N TYR A 205 -6.47 7.46 -1.89
CA TYR A 205 -6.50 6.86 -0.54
C TYR A 205 -5.61 5.61 -0.51
N THR A 206 -4.98 5.34 0.64
CA THR A 206 -4.10 4.17 0.78
C THR A 206 -4.91 2.92 1.05
N VAL A 207 -4.84 1.96 0.14
CA VAL A 207 -5.30 0.58 0.35
C VAL A 207 -4.14 -0.20 0.94
N PHE A 208 -4.32 -0.75 2.14
CA PHE A 208 -3.25 -1.44 2.87
C PHE A 208 -3.57 -2.90 3.21
N GLY A 209 -4.71 -3.40 2.74
CA GLY A 209 -5.14 -4.78 2.92
C GLY A 209 -6.39 -5.13 2.14
N GLU A 210 -6.89 -6.33 2.35
CA GLU A 210 -8.14 -6.81 1.78
C GLU A 210 -8.78 -7.88 2.66
N VAL A 211 -10.10 -7.93 2.68
CA VAL A 211 -10.87 -9.03 3.29
C VAL A 211 -10.80 -10.25 2.37
N ILE A 212 -10.32 -11.37 2.90
CA ILE A 212 -10.13 -12.62 2.16
C ILE A 212 -11.14 -13.71 2.56
N SER A 213 -11.87 -13.51 3.66
CA SER A 213 -12.95 -14.40 4.12
C SER A 213 -14.02 -13.56 4.81
N GLY A 214 -15.28 -13.98 4.73
CA GLY A 214 -16.40 -13.24 5.32
C GLY A 214 -16.83 -12.01 4.51
N ILE A 215 -16.66 -12.00 3.18
CA ILE A 215 -17.07 -10.89 2.30
C ILE A 215 -18.55 -10.56 2.43
N ASP A 216 -19.41 -11.54 2.66
CA ASP A 216 -20.85 -11.37 2.88
C ASP A 216 -21.19 -10.56 4.14
N VAL A 217 -20.29 -10.53 5.12
CA VAL A 217 -20.44 -9.70 6.33
C VAL A 217 -20.40 -8.22 5.99
N ILE A 218 -19.61 -7.84 4.99
CA ILE A 218 -19.55 -6.44 4.49
C ILE A 218 -20.95 -6.05 3.98
N ASP A 219 -21.58 -6.89 3.17
CA ASP A 219 -22.90 -6.62 2.58
C ASP A 219 -23.98 -6.55 3.65
N LYS A 220 -23.92 -7.43 4.66
CA LYS A 220 -24.85 -7.41 5.79
C LYS A 220 -24.75 -6.09 6.57
N ILE A 221 -23.53 -5.63 6.88
CA ILE A 221 -23.31 -4.37 7.59
C ILE A 221 -23.72 -3.18 6.69
N ALA A 222 -23.32 -3.19 5.41
CA ALA A 222 -23.66 -2.11 4.48
C ALA A 222 -25.17 -1.94 4.23
N SER A 223 -25.97 -2.97 4.55
CA SER A 223 -27.43 -2.98 4.37
C SER A 223 -28.22 -2.55 5.60
N VAL A 224 -27.56 -2.18 6.71
CA VAL A 224 -28.27 -1.73 7.92
C VAL A 224 -28.93 -0.37 7.70
N GLN A 225 -30.01 -0.10 8.44
CA GLN A 225 -30.64 1.24 8.46
C GLN A 225 -29.69 2.24 9.11
N THR A 226 -29.60 3.44 8.53
CA THR A 226 -28.74 4.52 9.00
C THR A 226 -29.52 5.79 9.31
N LYS A 227 -29.00 6.55 10.27
CA LYS A 227 -29.45 7.91 10.65
C LYS A 227 -28.80 8.96 9.73
N PRO A 228 -29.24 10.23 9.77
CA PRO A 228 -28.50 11.32 9.15
C PRO A 228 -27.02 11.32 9.56
N GLY A 229 -26.11 11.47 8.58
CA GLY A 229 -24.66 11.32 8.78
C GLY A 229 -24.18 9.87 8.61
N ASP A 230 -25.00 9.01 8.02
CA ASP A 230 -24.66 7.62 7.65
C ASP A 230 -24.31 6.71 8.85
N ARG A 231 -24.65 7.12 10.10
CA ARG A 231 -24.45 6.30 11.29
C ARG A 231 -25.51 5.20 11.35
N PRO A 232 -25.13 3.91 11.56
CA PRO A 232 -26.10 2.84 11.79
C PRO A 232 -27.08 3.18 12.93
N GLU A 233 -28.38 2.90 12.76
CA GLU A 233 -29.39 3.05 13.80
C GLU A 233 -29.11 2.18 15.02
N LYS A 234 -28.66 0.94 14.77
CA LYS A 234 -28.16 0.03 15.80
C LYS A 234 -26.65 0.00 15.70
N ASN A 235 -25.96 0.19 16.80
CA ASN A 235 -24.50 0.15 16.84
C ASN A 235 -23.96 -1.18 16.31
N VAL A 236 -23.02 -1.10 15.39
CA VAL A 236 -22.29 -2.24 14.85
C VAL A 236 -20.91 -2.25 15.49
N MET A 237 -20.73 -3.02 16.54
CA MET A 237 -19.46 -3.11 17.26
C MET A 237 -18.48 -4.02 16.56
N MET A 238 -17.20 -3.74 16.74
CA MET A 238 -16.11 -4.59 16.26
C MET A 238 -15.22 -5.05 17.39
N LYS A 239 -14.61 -6.21 17.21
CA LYS A 239 -13.48 -6.72 17.98
C LYS A 239 -12.44 -7.24 17.01
N MET A 240 -11.16 -6.98 17.28
CA MET A 240 -10.09 -7.38 16.36
C MET A 240 -9.00 -8.16 17.09
N ARG A 241 -8.42 -9.15 16.40
CA ARG A 241 -7.22 -9.83 16.88
C ARG A 241 -6.33 -10.24 15.72
N MET A 242 -5.02 -10.27 15.97
CA MET A 242 -4.08 -10.86 15.01
C MET A 242 -4.28 -12.37 14.98
N LEU A 243 -4.22 -12.96 13.80
CA LEU A 243 -4.26 -14.42 13.64
C LEU A 243 -2.86 -15.04 13.60
N ASN A 244 -1.82 -14.25 13.24
CA ASN A 244 -0.40 -14.65 13.29
C ASN A 244 0.51 -13.43 13.12
#